data_24541c432daf2615abf4b6c58f9c60a6
#
_entry.id   24541c432daf2615abf4b6c58f9c60a6
#
_cell.length_a   1.000
_cell.length_b   1.000
_cell.length_c   1.000
_cell.angle_alpha   90.00
_cell.angle_beta   90.00
_cell.angle_gamma   90.00
#
_symmetry.space_group_name_H-M   'P 1'
#
loop_
_entity.id
_entity.type
_entity.pdbx_description
1 polymer ?
#
loop_
_entity_poly.entity_id
_entity_poly.type
_entity_poly.pdbx_seq_one_letter_code
_entity_poly.pdbx_strand_id
1 'polypeptide(L)'
;YVEGGHDHLGQEVLPLNVEQIVEAVHSFKGHVDAYAIAASCSIENPTHEIVAAKAIELVDRKPVVCSSDVSSKSGIRERAATTVLHASLKPVIEEFVIQVNQLKESRSLAADMRIIRGDATADNLTQAVERAAGTVASGPAATAWFGAKSAAAKLAMVVDIGGTTTDIT
;
A
#
# COMPACT_ATOMS: atom_id res chain seq x y z
N TYR A 1 -1.21 -16.16 -13.57
CA TYR A 1 -2.17 -15.39 -14.38
C TYR A 1 -3.51 -16.08 -14.29
N VAL A 2 -4.60 -15.28 -14.30
CA VAL A 2 -5.99 -15.75 -14.33
C VAL A 2 -6.64 -15.20 -15.58
N GLU A 3 -7.46 -16.01 -16.22
CA GLU A 3 -8.23 -15.59 -17.40
C GLU A 3 -9.30 -14.58 -17.00
N GLY A 4 -9.45 -13.53 -17.81
CA GLY A 4 -10.39 -12.44 -17.62
C GLY A 4 -9.84 -11.14 -18.21
N GLY A 5 -10.66 -10.17 -18.43
CA GLY A 5 -10.19 -8.88 -18.86
C GLY A 5 -11.25 -7.94 -19.41
N HIS A 6 -10.94 -6.64 -19.31
CA HIS A 6 -11.67 -5.55 -19.91
C HIS A 6 -10.83 -4.87 -20.99
N ASP A 7 -11.46 -4.23 -21.95
CA ASP A 7 -10.80 -3.33 -22.89
C ASP A 7 -10.55 -1.93 -22.29
N HIS A 8 -9.96 -1.06 -23.10
CA HIS A 8 -9.65 0.32 -22.71
C HIS A 8 -10.90 1.21 -22.53
N LEU A 9 -12.09 0.73 -22.87
CA LEU A 9 -13.39 1.38 -22.60
C LEU A 9 -14.09 0.79 -21.37
N GLY A 10 -13.46 -0.18 -20.69
CA GLY A 10 -14.03 -0.87 -19.54
C GLY A 10 -15.07 -1.92 -19.90
N GLN A 11 -15.18 -2.33 -21.19
CA GLN A 11 -16.07 -3.40 -21.59
C GLN A 11 -15.41 -4.75 -21.36
N GLU A 12 -16.17 -5.71 -20.84
CA GLU A 12 -15.67 -7.06 -20.62
C GLU A 12 -15.43 -7.76 -21.95
N VAL A 13 -14.18 -8.15 -22.23
CA VAL A 13 -13.78 -8.89 -23.43
C VAL A 13 -13.56 -10.36 -23.15
N LEU A 14 -13.28 -10.72 -21.92
CA LEU A 14 -13.14 -12.09 -21.45
C LEU A 14 -13.69 -12.21 -20.03
N PRO A 15 -14.66 -13.09 -19.75
CA PRO A 15 -15.18 -13.30 -18.41
C PRO A 15 -14.10 -13.73 -17.42
N LEU A 16 -14.20 -13.29 -16.18
CA LEU A 16 -13.25 -13.66 -15.13
C LEU A 16 -13.40 -15.14 -14.75
N ASN A 17 -12.33 -15.90 -14.83
CA ASN A 17 -12.29 -17.29 -14.40
C ASN A 17 -12.08 -17.37 -12.88
N VAL A 18 -13.18 -17.40 -12.13
CA VAL A 18 -13.15 -17.44 -10.65
C VAL A 18 -12.62 -18.77 -10.13
N GLU A 19 -12.79 -19.87 -10.86
CA GLU A 19 -12.28 -21.19 -10.47
C GLU A 19 -10.75 -21.18 -10.41
N GLN A 20 -10.09 -20.59 -11.41
CA GLN A 20 -8.62 -20.42 -11.41
C GLN A 20 -8.14 -19.59 -10.21
N ILE A 21 -8.92 -18.58 -9.78
CA ILE A 21 -8.59 -17.80 -8.58
C ILE A 21 -8.62 -18.69 -7.34
N VAL A 22 -9.70 -19.44 -7.16
CA VAL A 22 -9.88 -20.34 -6.01
C VAL A 22 -8.78 -21.39 -5.95
N GLU A 23 -8.44 -22.01 -7.08
CA GLU A 23 -7.35 -22.99 -7.19
C GLU A 23 -5.99 -22.37 -6.81
N ALA A 24 -5.70 -21.17 -7.34
CA ALA A 24 -4.46 -20.45 -7.02
C ALA A 24 -4.39 -20.14 -5.51
N VAL A 25 -5.47 -19.64 -4.92
CA VAL A 25 -5.52 -19.34 -3.48
C VAL A 25 -5.29 -20.61 -2.66
N HIS A 26 -5.91 -21.73 -3.01
CA HIS A 26 -5.66 -22.99 -2.32
C HIS A 26 -4.21 -23.45 -2.37
N SER A 27 -3.51 -23.19 -3.48
CA SER A 27 -2.09 -23.52 -3.62
C SER A 27 -1.16 -22.63 -2.78
N PHE A 28 -1.57 -21.39 -2.49
CA PHE A 28 -0.77 -20.43 -1.72
C PHE A 28 -1.18 -20.31 -0.26
N LYS A 29 -2.35 -20.83 0.11
CA LYS A 29 -2.88 -20.74 1.48
C LYS A 29 -1.90 -21.28 2.51
N GLY A 30 -1.61 -20.46 3.52
CA GLY A 30 -0.62 -20.77 4.56
C GLY A 30 0.83 -20.43 4.19
N HIS A 31 1.09 -19.97 2.97
CA HIS A 31 2.44 -19.60 2.49
C HIS A 31 2.57 -18.11 2.18
N VAL A 32 1.48 -17.35 2.28
CA VAL A 32 1.45 -15.90 2.01
C VAL A 32 0.81 -15.14 3.16
N ASP A 33 1.20 -13.87 3.33
CA ASP A 33 0.66 -12.99 4.35
C ASP A 33 -0.38 -12.01 3.80
N ALA A 34 -0.41 -11.79 2.49
CA ALA A 34 -1.38 -10.95 1.80
C ALA A 34 -1.48 -11.32 0.31
N TYR A 35 -2.53 -10.85 -0.35
CA TYR A 35 -2.75 -11.01 -1.78
C TYR A 35 -2.78 -9.65 -2.48
N ALA A 36 -2.15 -9.56 -3.64
CA ALA A 36 -2.19 -8.41 -4.52
C ALA A 36 -2.87 -8.78 -5.85
N ILE A 37 -3.86 -8.02 -6.27
CA ILE A 37 -4.58 -8.22 -7.52
C ILE A 37 -4.31 -7.04 -8.44
N ALA A 38 -3.98 -7.31 -9.70
CA ALA A 38 -3.81 -6.28 -10.70
C ALA A 38 -4.34 -6.71 -12.06
N ALA A 39 -5.22 -5.90 -12.64
CA ALA A 39 -5.76 -6.08 -13.99
C ALA A 39 -5.44 -4.88 -14.89
N SER A 40 -5.26 -5.13 -16.20
CA SER A 40 -4.76 -4.10 -17.14
C SER A 40 -5.66 -2.86 -17.17
N CYS A 41 -6.96 -3.03 -17.32
CA CYS A 41 -7.94 -1.96 -17.47
C CYS A 41 -8.82 -1.78 -16.22
N SER A 42 -8.30 -2.10 -15.03
CA SER A 42 -9.06 -1.99 -13.78
C SER A 42 -9.33 -0.55 -13.33
N ILE A 43 -8.67 0.43 -13.93
CA ILE A 43 -8.96 1.86 -13.70
C ILE A 43 -10.28 2.24 -14.39
N GLU A 44 -10.51 1.72 -15.57
CA GLU A 44 -11.72 1.94 -16.35
C GLU A 44 -12.88 1.10 -15.80
N ASN A 45 -12.58 -0.15 -15.40
CA ASN A 45 -13.56 -1.05 -14.79
C ASN A 45 -12.91 -1.99 -13.76
N PRO A 46 -13.05 -1.75 -12.45
CA PRO A 46 -12.44 -2.55 -11.40
C PRO A 46 -13.21 -3.85 -11.07
N THR A 47 -14.30 -4.16 -11.76
CA THR A 47 -15.22 -5.25 -11.39
C THR A 47 -14.51 -6.59 -11.24
N HIS A 48 -13.57 -6.95 -12.13
CA HIS A 48 -12.83 -8.20 -12.03
C HIS A 48 -11.92 -8.25 -10.80
N GLU A 49 -11.26 -7.13 -10.44
CA GLU A 49 -10.45 -7.07 -9.20
C GLU A 49 -11.34 -7.21 -7.96
N ILE A 50 -12.51 -6.56 -7.95
CA ILE A 50 -13.48 -6.64 -6.84
C ILE A 50 -14.02 -8.06 -6.67
N VAL A 51 -14.38 -8.72 -7.77
CA VAL A 51 -14.87 -10.10 -7.74
C VAL A 51 -13.77 -11.06 -7.30
N ALA A 52 -12.54 -10.88 -7.82
CA ALA A 52 -11.39 -11.67 -7.43
C ALA A 52 -11.07 -11.50 -5.93
N ALA A 53 -11.11 -10.27 -5.40
CA ALA A 53 -10.89 -10.00 -3.99
C ALA A 53 -11.90 -10.75 -3.12
N LYS A 54 -13.19 -10.68 -3.45
CA LYS A 54 -14.24 -11.42 -2.73
C LYS A 54 -14.05 -12.92 -2.79
N ALA A 55 -13.65 -13.47 -3.94
CA ALA A 55 -13.37 -14.90 -4.09
C ALA A 55 -12.20 -15.33 -3.19
N ILE A 56 -11.13 -14.53 -3.12
CA ILE A 56 -9.98 -14.78 -2.24
C ILE A 56 -10.41 -14.74 -0.76
N GLU A 57 -11.13 -13.70 -0.35
CA GLU A 57 -11.60 -13.52 1.04
C GLU A 57 -12.47 -14.68 1.55
N LEU A 58 -13.22 -15.33 0.66
CA LEU A 58 -14.04 -16.52 0.99
C LEU A 58 -13.18 -17.77 1.26
N VAL A 59 -12.00 -17.86 0.66
CA VAL A 59 -11.11 -19.04 0.76
C VAL A 59 -10.03 -18.82 1.81
N ASP A 60 -9.46 -17.62 1.88
CA ASP A 60 -8.40 -17.25 2.81
C ASP A 60 -8.63 -15.82 3.34
N ARG A 61 -8.64 -15.67 4.67
CA ARG A 61 -8.91 -14.40 5.36
C ARG A 61 -7.67 -13.48 5.47
N LYS A 62 -6.73 -13.63 4.57
CA LYS A 62 -5.57 -12.74 4.50
C LYS A 62 -5.94 -11.42 3.83
N PRO A 63 -5.25 -10.31 4.13
CA PRO A 63 -5.47 -9.03 3.45
C PRO A 63 -5.38 -9.17 1.93
N VAL A 64 -6.31 -8.54 1.23
CA VAL A 64 -6.34 -8.45 -0.23
C VAL A 64 -6.23 -6.99 -0.63
N VAL A 65 -5.41 -6.70 -1.62
CA VAL A 65 -5.21 -5.36 -2.16
C VAL A 65 -5.45 -5.37 -3.66
N CYS A 66 -6.38 -4.52 -4.11
CA CYS A 66 -6.68 -4.30 -5.53
C CYS A 66 -5.84 -3.16 -6.09
N SER A 67 -5.36 -3.29 -7.32
CA SER A 67 -4.52 -2.27 -7.94
C SER A 67 -5.27 -0.98 -8.24
N SER A 68 -6.56 -1.07 -8.49
CA SER A 68 -7.47 0.08 -8.68
C SER A 68 -7.60 0.97 -7.43
N ASP A 69 -7.44 0.39 -6.23
CA ASP A 69 -7.48 1.15 -4.97
C ASP A 69 -6.16 1.85 -4.65
N VAL A 70 -5.06 1.33 -5.20
CA VAL A 70 -3.70 1.82 -4.89
C VAL A 70 -3.27 2.96 -5.79
N SER A 71 -3.64 2.92 -7.07
CA SER A 71 -3.19 3.91 -8.06
C SER A 71 -4.19 4.08 -9.20
N SER A 72 -4.41 5.32 -9.61
CA SER A 72 -5.20 5.70 -10.78
C SER A 72 -4.39 5.77 -12.08
N LYS A 73 -3.11 5.37 -12.07
CA LYS A 73 -2.26 5.39 -13.26
C LYS A 73 -2.53 4.18 -14.16
N SER A 74 -2.58 4.39 -15.47
CA SER A 74 -2.89 3.35 -16.45
C SER A 74 -1.80 2.27 -16.62
N GLY A 75 -0.54 2.54 -16.27
CA GLY A 75 0.56 1.57 -16.40
C GLY A 75 0.38 0.34 -15.50
N ILE A 76 0.03 -0.81 -16.11
CA ILE A 76 -0.23 -2.05 -15.36
C ILE A 76 1.00 -2.52 -14.57
N ARG A 77 2.21 -2.41 -15.12
CA ARG A 77 3.44 -2.91 -14.46
C ARG A 77 3.76 -2.12 -13.22
N GLU A 78 3.73 -0.80 -13.30
CA GLU A 78 4.00 0.12 -12.20
C GLU A 78 2.91 0.00 -11.13
N ARG A 79 1.65 -0.11 -11.57
CA ARG A 79 0.51 -0.29 -10.66
C ARG A 79 0.60 -1.63 -9.94
N ALA A 80 0.88 -2.73 -10.64
CA ALA A 80 1.06 -4.04 -10.04
C ALA A 80 2.22 -4.06 -9.03
N ALA A 81 3.38 -3.46 -9.37
CA ALA A 81 4.51 -3.36 -8.46
C ALA A 81 4.15 -2.58 -7.18
N THR A 82 3.44 -1.45 -7.32
CA THR A 82 2.96 -0.66 -6.18
C THR A 82 1.96 -1.45 -5.34
N THR A 83 1.07 -2.23 -5.97
CA THR A 83 0.09 -3.07 -5.29
C THR A 83 0.75 -4.18 -4.48
N VAL A 84 1.76 -4.84 -5.04
CA VAL A 84 2.55 -5.86 -4.33
C VAL A 84 3.27 -5.24 -3.13
N LEU A 85 3.92 -4.09 -3.32
CA LEU A 85 4.56 -3.36 -2.22
C LEU A 85 3.55 -2.99 -1.13
N HIS A 86 2.37 -2.49 -1.53
CA HIS A 86 1.31 -2.16 -0.57
C HIS A 86 0.84 -3.39 0.20
N ALA A 87 0.55 -4.49 -0.49
CA ALA A 87 0.11 -5.74 0.12
C ALA A 87 1.16 -6.31 1.10
N SER A 88 2.44 -6.21 0.77
CA SER A 88 3.53 -6.68 1.64
C SER A 88 3.70 -5.82 2.90
N LEU A 89 3.45 -4.52 2.81
CA LEU A 89 3.60 -3.59 3.93
C LEU A 89 2.36 -3.50 4.83
N LYS A 90 1.18 -3.74 4.27
CA LYS A 90 -0.08 -3.57 5.00
C LYS A 90 -0.13 -4.33 6.32
N PRO A 91 0.19 -5.63 6.40
CA PRO A 91 0.20 -6.35 7.68
C PRO A 91 1.19 -5.77 8.70
N VAL A 92 2.35 -5.33 8.24
CA VAL A 92 3.40 -4.75 9.10
C VAL A 92 2.95 -3.41 9.70
N ILE A 93 2.37 -2.55 8.88
CA ILE A 93 1.84 -1.24 9.33
C ILE A 93 0.61 -1.44 10.23
N GLU A 94 -0.24 -2.41 9.94
CA GLU A 94 -1.38 -2.79 10.79
C GLU A 94 -0.93 -3.19 12.20
N GLU A 95 0.04 -4.11 12.28
CA GLU A 95 0.60 -4.53 13.55
C GLU A 95 1.24 -3.37 14.33
N PHE A 96 2.02 -2.55 13.64
CA PHE A 96 2.62 -1.35 14.23
C PHE A 96 1.56 -0.40 14.79
N VAL A 97 0.49 -0.14 14.04
CA VAL A 97 -0.61 0.74 14.47
C VAL A 97 -1.35 0.16 15.69
N ILE A 98 -1.56 -1.16 15.74
CA ILE A 98 -2.15 -1.83 16.91
C ILE A 98 -1.27 -1.60 18.15
N GLN A 99 0.04 -1.80 18.03
CA GLN A 99 0.98 -1.62 19.15
C GLN A 99 1.03 -0.15 19.62
N VAL A 100 1.02 0.80 18.68
CA VAL A 100 0.98 2.24 19.00
C VAL A 100 -0.30 2.61 19.73
N ASN A 101 -1.46 2.10 19.31
CA ASN A 101 -2.73 2.34 19.99
C ASN A 101 -2.75 1.73 21.40
N GLN A 102 -2.26 0.52 21.59
CA GLN A 102 -2.12 -0.12 22.91
C GLN A 102 -1.21 0.69 23.83
N LEU A 103 -0.08 1.19 23.33
CA LEU A 103 0.81 2.05 24.09
C LEU A 103 0.13 3.37 24.48
N LYS A 104 -0.59 3.99 23.54
CA LYS A 104 -1.36 5.21 23.78
C LYS A 104 -2.38 5.03 24.90
N GLU A 105 -3.14 3.94 24.86
CA GLU A 105 -4.13 3.60 25.89
C GLU A 105 -3.48 3.31 27.24
N SER A 106 -2.45 2.46 27.29
CA SER A 106 -1.77 2.07 28.52
C SER A 106 -1.09 3.24 29.22
N ARG A 107 -0.69 4.27 28.48
CA ARG A 107 -0.06 5.49 28.99
C ARG A 107 -1.03 6.66 29.14
N SER A 108 -2.33 6.45 28.86
CA SER A 108 -3.36 7.50 28.85
C SER A 108 -2.95 8.76 28.06
N LEU A 109 -2.30 8.55 26.90
CA LEU A 109 -1.82 9.65 26.06
C LEU A 109 -2.98 10.24 25.25
N ALA A 110 -3.34 11.48 25.51
CA ALA A 110 -4.35 12.23 24.76
C ALA A 110 -3.75 12.89 23.48
N ALA A 111 -2.81 12.24 22.80
CA ALA A 111 -2.13 12.78 21.63
C ALA A 111 -2.80 12.31 20.32
N ASP A 112 -2.88 13.21 19.33
CA ASP A 112 -3.19 12.86 17.94
C ASP A 112 -1.93 12.27 17.30
N MET A 113 -1.98 10.97 17.03
CA MET A 113 -0.85 10.23 16.44
C MET A 113 -0.94 10.25 14.91
N ARG A 114 0.17 10.60 14.28
CA ARG A 114 0.27 10.67 12.82
C ARG A 114 1.52 9.96 12.32
N ILE A 115 1.44 9.38 11.14
CA ILE A 115 2.55 8.73 10.44
C ILE A 115 2.93 9.62 9.25
N ILE A 116 4.21 9.96 9.15
CA ILE A 116 4.74 10.73 8.02
C ILE A 116 4.90 9.80 6.82
N ARG A 117 4.54 10.31 5.64
CA ARG A 117 4.66 9.61 4.36
C ARG A 117 5.94 10.00 3.62
N GLY A 118 6.27 9.22 2.60
CA GLY A 118 7.41 9.50 1.71
C GLY A 118 7.30 10.78 0.86
N ASP A 119 6.13 11.42 0.84
CA ASP A 119 5.90 12.74 0.24
C ASP A 119 5.92 13.89 1.28
N ALA A 120 6.38 13.62 2.49
CA ALA A 120 6.41 14.52 3.65
C ALA A 120 5.02 14.99 4.14
N THR A 121 3.93 14.41 3.67
CA THR A 121 2.59 14.60 4.27
C THR A 121 2.40 13.68 5.47
N ALA A 122 1.32 13.84 6.22
CA ALA A 122 1.05 13.04 7.41
C ALA A 122 -0.37 12.47 7.36
N ASP A 123 -0.48 11.15 7.50
CA ASP A 123 -1.73 10.43 7.63
C ASP A 123 -2.03 10.16 9.12
N ASN A 124 -3.31 10.00 9.48
CA ASN A 124 -3.67 9.39 10.76
C ASN A 124 -3.37 7.87 10.72
N LEU A 125 -3.44 7.20 11.87
CA LEU A 125 -3.07 5.78 11.96
C LEU A 125 -3.89 4.88 11.02
N THR A 126 -5.20 5.12 10.87
CA THR A 126 -6.06 4.33 9.97
C THR A 126 -5.68 4.55 8.51
N GLN A 127 -5.51 5.79 8.10
CA GLN A 127 -5.10 6.13 6.72
C GLN A 127 -3.72 5.56 6.38
N ALA A 128 -2.80 5.51 7.36
CA ALA A 128 -1.47 4.93 7.13
C ALA A 128 -1.53 3.43 6.81
N VAL A 129 -2.46 2.68 7.42
CA VAL A 129 -2.71 1.27 7.06
C VAL A 129 -3.30 1.15 5.65
N GLU A 130 -4.29 1.98 5.33
CA GLU A 130 -4.92 1.98 4.00
C GLU A 130 -3.96 2.40 2.88
N ARG A 131 -2.91 3.14 3.22
CA ARG A 131 -1.90 3.68 2.29
C ARG A 131 -0.49 3.22 2.64
N ALA A 132 -0.35 1.97 3.07
CA ALA A 132 0.90 1.43 3.62
C ALA A 132 2.13 1.68 2.73
N ALA A 133 2.01 1.56 1.40
CA ALA A 133 3.09 1.90 0.48
C ALA A 133 3.57 3.35 0.58
N GLY A 134 2.69 4.27 1.00
CA GLY A 134 3.03 5.68 1.21
C GLY A 134 3.97 5.93 2.39
N THR A 135 4.18 4.97 3.28
CA THR A 135 5.11 5.10 4.42
C THR A 135 6.58 4.86 4.04
N VAL A 136 6.82 4.32 2.85
CA VAL A 136 8.19 4.09 2.34
C VAL A 136 8.93 5.41 2.19
N ALA A 137 10.21 5.42 2.59
CA ALA A 137 11.09 6.60 2.58
C ALA A 137 10.57 7.79 3.41
N SER A 138 9.74 7.57 4.42
CA SER A 138 9.22 8.63 5.28
C SER A 138 10.30 9.33 6.12
N GLY A 139 11.36 8.64 6.52
CA GLY A 139 12.51 9.23 7.22
C GLY A 139 13.20 10.30 6.38
N PRO A 140 13.77 9.96 5.20
CA PRO A 140 14.35 10.94 4.27
C PRO A 140 13.40 12.10 3.93
N ALA A 141 12.12 11.82 3.70
CA ALA A 141 11.13 12.85 3.40
C ALA A 141 10.91 13.82 4.57
N ALA A 142 10.84 13.31 5.80
CA ALA A 142 10.75 14.15 7.00
C ALA A 142 12.00 15.04 7.20
N THR A 143 13.18 14.47 6.97
CA THR A 143 14.46 15.16 7.04
C THR A 143 14.55 16.28 5.98
N ALA A 144 14.18 15.98 4.75
CA ALA A 144 14.11 16.98 3.67
C ALA A 144 13.14 18.12 4.00
N TRP A 145 11.95 17.79 4.48
CA TRP A 145 10.96 18.78 4.88
C TRP A 145 11.45 19.66 6.03
N PHE A 146 12.06 19.06 7.06
CA PHE A 146 12.63 19.78 8.18
C PHE A 146 13.75 20.72 7.72
N GLY A 147 14.66 20.22 6.88
CA GLY A 147 15.74 21.03 6.31
C GLY A 147 15.23 22.22 5.51
N ALA A 148 14.25 22.00 4.62
CA ALA A 148 13.63 23.06 3.84
C ALA A 148 12.94 24.14 4.72
N LYS A 149 12.38 23.75 5.85
CA LYS A 149 11.76 24.69 6.80
C LYS A 149 12.76 25.44 7.67
N SER A 150 13.89 24.81 7.99
CA SER A 150 14.92 25.37 8.89
C SER A 150 15.97 26.19 8.15
N ALA A 151 16.15 25.98 6.84
CA ALA A 151 17.15 26.68 6.04
C ALA A 151 16.76 28.15 5.81
N ALA A 152 17.69 29.04 6.07
CA ALA A 152 17.55 30.48 5.74
C ALA A 152 17.80 30.77 4.23
N ALA A 153 18.40 29.84 3.50
CA ALA A 153 18.76 29.96 2.10
C ALA A 153 17.72 29.30 1.17
N LYS A 154 17.62 29.78 -0.08
CA LYS A 154 16.75 29.18 -1.11
C LYS A 154 17.20 27.80 -1.57
N LEU A 155 18.49 27.48 -1.41
CA LEU A 155 19.09 26.21 -1.71
C LEU A 155 19.83 25.72 -0.47
N ALA A 156 19.51 24.52 -0.01
CA ALA A 156 20.13 23.90 1.15
C ALA A 156 20.36 22.41 0.87
N MET A 157 21.44 21.88 1.42
CA MET A 157 21.70 20.45 1.47
C MET A 157 21.49 20.00 2.92
N VAL A 158 20.75 18.94 3.11
CA VAL A 158 20.56 18.31 4.41
C VAL A 158 21.29 16.98 4.42
N VAL A 159 22.12 16.77 5.43
CA VAL A 159 22.83 15.51 5.67
C VAL A 159 22.31 14.94 6.99
N ASP A 160 21.61 13.83 6.91
CA ASP A 160 21.10 13.10 8.06
C ASP A 160 22.01 11.89 8.33
N ILE A 161 22.67 11.88 9.49
CA ILE A 161 23.61 10.84 9.86
C ILE A 161 22.97 10.00 10.96
N GLY A 162 22.42 8.85 10.56
CA GLY A 162 21.81 7.87 11.46
C GLY A 162 22.81 6.85 12.01
N GLY A 163 22.27 5.88 12.72
CA GLY A 163 23.08 4.77 13.29
C GLY A 163 23.55 3.74 12.24
N THR A 164 22.87 3.64 11.11
CA THR A 164 23.10 2.64 10.05
C THR A 164 23.30 3.25 8.67
N THR A 165 22.66 4.39 8.39
CA THR A 165 22.66 5.04 7.08
C THR A 165 22.98 6.52 7.20
N THR A 166 23.42 7.10 6.10
CA THR A 166 23.54 8.57 5.93
C THR A 166 22.70 8.93 4.71
N ASP A 167 21.71 9.80 4.91
CA ASP A 167 20.83 10.31 3.87
C ASP A 167 21.21 11.74 3.50
N ILE A 168 21.25 12.04 2.20
CA ILE A 168 21.56 13.37 1.65
C ILE A 168 20.38 13.81 0.79
N THR A 169 19.78 14.96 1.12
CA THR A 169 18.63 15.53 0.40
C THR A 169 18.83 17.01 0.10
#